data_2e7fb20da8783c201f2aef6ad4a5d4b2
#
_entry.id   2e7fb20da8783c201f2aef6ad4a5d4b2
#
_cell.length_a   1.000
_cell.length_b   1.000
_cell.length_c   1.000
_cell.angle_alpha   90.00
_cell.angle_beta   90.00
_cell.angle_gamma   90.00
#
_symmetry.space_group_name_H-M   'P 1'
#
loop_
_entity.id
_entity.type
_entity.pdbx_description
1 polymer ?
#
loop_
_entity_poly.entity_id
_entity_poly.type
_entity_poly.pdbx_seq_one_letter_code
_entity_poly.pdbx_strand_id
1 'polypeptide(L)' 'MRSDVLELLREAGGYISGEKMAERLGVTRAAVWKKIAALREQGYDIASAPRSGYALRGAPDSLIE' A
#
# COMPACT_ATOMS: atom_id res chain seq x y z
N MET A 1 -7.37 0.16 16.20
CA MET A 1 -6.87 -0.15 15.23
C MET A 1 -7.13 0.49 14.01
N ARG A 2 -6.24 0.65 13.14
CA ARG A 2 -6.43 1.26 11.95
C ARG A 2 -6.16 0.38 10.87
N SER A 3 -7.00 0.21 9.98
CA SER A 3 -6.81 -0.58 8.83
C SER A 3 -6.67 0.36 7.70
N ASP A 4 -5.53 0.45 7.13
CA ASP A 4 -5.42 1.23 5.92
C ASP A 4 -4.44 0.52 5.00
N VAL A 5 -4.15 1.15 3.87
CA VAL A 5 -3.38 0.52 2.82
C VAL A 5 -1.99 0.11 3.31
N LEU A 6 -1.36 0.96 4.08
CA LEU A 6 -0.02 0.66 4.57
C LEU A 6 -0.01 -0.58 5.45
N GLU A 7 -1.01 -0.67 6.31
CA GLU A 7 -1.11 -1.81 7.19
C GLU A 7 -1.32 -3.09 6.41
N LEU A 8 -2.19 -3.05 5.40
CA LEU A 8 -2.43 -4.22 4.59
C LEU A 8 -1.19 -4.64 3.83
N LEU A 9 -0.44 -3.67 3.35
CA LEU A 9 0.78 -3.97 2.63
C LEU A 9 1.79 -4.66 3.55
N ARG A 10 1.86 -4.23 4.78
CA ARG A 10 2.77 -4.83 5.74
C ARG A 10 2.36 -6.24 6.09
N GLU A 11 1.07 -6.43 6.31
CA GLU A 11 0.56 -7.74 6.67
C GLU A 11 0.71 -8.73 5.54
N ALA A 12 0.57 -8.27 4.32
CA ALA A 12 0.65 -9.17 3.18
C ALA A 12 2.04 -9.77 3.02
N GLY A 13 3.05 -9.01 3.38
CA GLY A 13 4.40 -9.49 3.24
C GLY A 13 4.82 -9.72 1.81
N GLY A 14 4.03 -9.29 0.87
CA GLY A 14 4.29 -9.47 -0.55
C GLY A 14 3.24 -8.71 -1.31
N TYR A 15 2.89 -9.19 -2.50
CA TYR A 15 1.91 -8.49 -3.32
C TYR A 15 0.49 -8.75 -2.86
N ILE A 16 -0.31 -7.71 -2.90
CA ILE A 16 -1.73 -7.82 -2.59
C ILE A 16 -2.46 -6.95 -3.60
N SER A 17 -3.55 -7.45 -4.16
CA SER A 17 -4.25 -6.74 -5.21
C SER A 17 -4.97 -5.52 -4.67
N GLY A 18 -5.09 -4.50 -5.50
CA GLY A 18 -5.83 -3.31 -5.11
C GLY A 18 -7.28 -3.61 -4.82
N GLU A 19 -7.83 -4.57 -5.55
CA GLU A 19 -9.21 -4.96 -5.34
C GLU A 19 -9.39 -5.57 -3.96
N LYS A 20 -8.46 -6.41 -3.54
CA LYS A 20 -8.52 -7.02 -2.24
C LYS A 20 -8.38 -5.98 -1.15
N MET A 21 -7.50 -5.02 -1.34
CA MET A 21 -7.36 -3.95 -0.37
C MET A 21 -8.63 -3.12 -0.27
N ALA A 22 -9.24 -2.83 -1.42
CA ALA A 22 -10.47 -2.06 -1.43
C ALA A 22 -11.56 -2.80 -0.66
N GLU A 23 -11.64 -4.09 -0.85
CA GLU A 23 -12.61 -4.91 -0.18
C GLU A 23 -12.40 -4.90 1.32
N ARG A 24 -11.18 -5.09 1.74
CA ARG A 24 -10.87 -5.12 3.15
C ARG A 24 -11.08 -3.79 3.85
N LEU A 25 -10.84 -2.71 3.15
CA LEU A 25 -10.99 -1.39 3.73
C LEU A 25 -12.38 -0.80 3.55
N GLY A 26 -13.20 -1.45 2.72
CA GLY A 26 -14.54 -0.95 2.45
C GLY A 26 -14.51 0.33 1.64
N VAL A 27 -13.56 0.46 0.72
CA VAL A 27 -13.45 1.64 -0.11
C VAL A 27 -13.37 1.23 -1.57
N THR A 28 -13.30 2.20 -2.47
CA THR A 28 -13.20 1.90 -3.88
C THR A 28 -11.75 1.67 -4.26
N ARG A 29 -11.54 1.06 -5.43
CA ARG A 29 -10.19 0.84 -5.92
C ARG A 29 -9.50 2.17 -6.17
N ALA A 30 -10.26 3.17 -6.61
CA ALA A 30 -9.69 4.48 -6.83
C ALA A 30 -9.16 5.07 -5.53
N ALA A 31 -9.87 4.85 -4.44
CA ALA A 31 -9.43 5.34 -3.14
C ALA A 31 -8.13 4.65 -2.72
N VAL A 32 -8.02 3.35 -3.00
CA VAL A 32 -6.79 2.63 -2.70
C VAL A 32 -5.63 3.21 -3.49
N TRP A 33 -5.87 3.47 -4.78
CA TRP A 33 -4.83 4.02 -5.63
C TRP A 33 -4.36 5.38 -5.12
N LYS A 34 -5.28 6.19 -4.65
CA LYS A 34 -4.94 7.50 -4.13
C LYS A 34 -4.05 7.37 -2.88
N LYS A 35 -4.38 6.42 -2.04
CA LYS A 35 -3.57 6.20 -0.85
C LYS A 35 -2.18 5.73 -1.21
N ILE A 36 -2.08 4.86 -2.20
CA ILE A 36 -0.78 4.39 -2.66
C ILE A 36 0.06 5.56 -3.15
N ALA A 37 -0.57 6.45 -3.93
CA ALA A 37 0.15 7.60 -4.44
C ALA A 37 0.63 8.51 -3.31
N ALA A 38 -0.22 8.71 -2.31
CA ALA A 38 0.15 9.54 -1.18
C ALA A 38 1.31 8.93 -0.39
N LEU A 39 1.29 7.62 -0.23
CA LEU A 39 2.37 6.95 0.48
C LEU A 39 3.68 7.08 -0.27
N ARG A 40 3.62 6.97 -1.59
CA ARG A 40 4.82 7.13 -2.38
C ARG A 40 5.41 8.52 -2.23
N GLU A 41 4.54 9.51 -2.14
CA GLU A 41 5.00 10.86 -1.95
C GLU A 41 5.67 11.06 -0.61
N GLN A 42 5.27 10.27 0.36
CA GLN A 42 5.86 10.35 1.67
C GLN A 42 7.18 9.58 1.75
N GLY A 43 7.54 8.90 0.70
CA GLY A 43 8.82 8.21 0.66
C GLY A 43 8.74 6.70 0.73
N TYR A 44 7.54 6.14 0.80
CA TYR A 44 7.40 4.70 0.83
C TYR A 44 7.66 4.13 -0.56
N ASP A 45 8.38 3.03 -0.58
CA ASP A 45 8.69 2.37 -1.83
C ASP A 45 7.68 1.26 -2.05
N ILE A 46 6.73 1.51 -2.92
CA ILE A 46 5.67 0.56 -3.19
C ILE A 46 5.75 0.11 -4.64
N ALA A 47 5.97 -1.18 -4.83
CA ALA A 47 6.04 -1.74 -6.15
C ALA A 47 4.64 -2.06 -6.64
N SER A 48 4.44 -2.06 -7.94
CA SER A 48 3.17 -2.44 -8.49
C SER A 48 3.41 -3.38 -9.67
N ALA A 49 2.55 -4.35 -9.80
CA ALA A 49 2.62 -5.30 -10.89
C ALA A 49 1.21 -5.52 -11.41
N PRO A 50 1.02 -5.55 -12.71
CA PRO A 50 -0.31 -5.59 -13.29
C PRO A 50 -1.17 -6.75 -12.82
N ARG A 51 -0.58 -7.87 -12.55
CA ARG A 51 -1.36 -9.01 -12.14
C ARG A 51 -1.29 -9.29 -10.67
N SER A 52 -0.24 -8.84 -10.03
CA SER A 52 -0.02 -9.17 -8.63
C SER A 52 -0.52 -8.11 -7.67
N GLY A 53 -0.58 -6.88 -8.11
CA GLY A 53 -1.06 -5.79 -7.27
C GLY A 53 0.08 -4.94 -6.75
N TYR A 54 0.07 -4.69 -5.45
CA TYR A 54 1.06 -3.79 -4.84
C TYR A 54 1.81 -4.49 -3.72
N ALA A 55 3.03 -4.08 -3.51
CA ALA A 55 3.84 -4.62 -2.43
C ALA A 55 4.69 -3.52 -1.82
N LEU A 56 4.78 -3.52 -0.50
CA LEU A 56 5.62 -2.55 0.17
C LEU A 56 7.05 -3.06 0.15
N ARG A 57 7.94 -2.31 -0.44
CA ARG A 57 9.32 -2.70 -0.54
C ARG A 57 10.22 -1.96 0.42
N GLY A 58 9.82 -0.79 0.85
CA GLY A 58 10.63 -0.04 1.79
C GLY A 58 9.84 1.10 2.38
N ALA A 59 10.38 1.69 3.43
CA ALA A 59 9.75 2.81 4.10
C ALA A 59 10.76 3.94 4.24
N PRO A 60 10.27 5.16 4.42
CA PRO A 60 11.15 6.31 4.53
C PRO A 60 11.71 6.38 5.93
N ASP A 61 12.53 5.46 6.27
CA ASP A 61 13.02 5.53 7.58
C ASP A 61 14.23 6.31 7.71
N SER A 62 14.55 6.83 7.14
CA SER A 62 15.58 7.56 7.35
C SER A 62 15.94 8.33 8.27
N LEU A 63 15.61 8.28 8.54
CA LEU A 63 15.86 8.95 9.04
C LEU A 63 16.53 9.11 9.88
N ILE A 64 16.71 8.88 10.09
CA ILE A 64 17.26 9.04 10.78
C ILE A 64 18.11 9.25 11.08
N GLU A 65 18.36 9.59 10.84
CA GLU A 65 19.25 9.78 10.98
C GLU A 65 19.62 10.02 11.22
#